data_4fc00c75507067e673c031fdc10721d2
#
_entry.id   4fc00c75507067e673c031fdc10721d2
#
_cell.length_a   1.000
_cell.length_b   1.000
_cell.length_c   1.000
_cell.angle_alpha   90.00
_cell.angle_beta   90.00
_cell.angle_gamma   90.00
#
_symmetry.space_group_name_H-M   'P 1'
#
loop_
_entity.id
_entity.type
_entity.pdbx_description
1 polymer ?
#
loop_
_entity_poly.entity_id
_entity_poly.type
_entity_poly.pdbx_seq_one_letter_code
_entity_poly.pdbx_strand_id
1 'polypeptide(L)'
;MKKLTALLLSAIMALSLTACGGSEPAPAPEAEDKTVVIGVDDTFAPMGFRDEAGELVGFDIDLANELLGRLGYEPKFQVIDWSMKETELDNGNIDLIWNGYTITESRKEKVNFTQAYLDNKQIIVTMADSDIATKADLAGKTVAVQKESSAYEAVMADAATAATLAGGEPVQFDTNTDAFMDVEAGRSDAIVVDEVLARYYIKLRGEEQYKVLAEDFGSEEYGIGVRKADTEFLAEIDAELTEMINDGTFDEIKGRWFSAQ
;
A
#
# COMPACT_ATOMS: atom_id res chain seq x y z
N MET A 1 24.52 -6.90 82.20
CA MET A 1 24.34 -6.24 83.51
C MET A 1 23.46 -5.03 83.32
N LYS A 2 22.37 -5.05 84.09
CA LYS A 2 21.60 -3.93 84.67
C LYS A 2 21.00 -2.96 83.68
N LYS A 3 19.66 -2.95 83.46
CA LYS A 3 18.62 -2.30 84.30
C LYS A 3 18.58 -0.80 83.94
N LEU A 4 17.50 -0.13 83.81
CA LEU A 4 16.08 -0.18 84.24
C LEU A 4 15.36 1.00 83.66
N THR A 5 14.14 0.84 83.20
CA THR A 5 12.87 1.54 83.53
C THR A 5 12.84 3.07 83.70
N ALA A 6 11.83 3.69 83.03
CA ALA A 6 10.66 4.37 83.66
C ALA A 6 9.99 5.18 82.55
N LEU A 7 8.74 5.01 82.15
CA LEU A 7 7.41 5.32 82.75
C LEU A 7 7.13 6.82 82.92
N LEU A 8 6.09 7.25 82.27
CA LEU A 8 4.94 8.09 82.66
C LEU A 8 4.65 9.21 81.63
N LEU A 9 3.56 9.16 81.05
CA LEU A 9 2.14 9.56 81.27
C LEU A 9 1.78 10.92 80.67
N SER A 10 0.74 10.86 79.88
CA SER A 10 -0.37 11.82 79.76
C SER A 10 -0.19 13.10 78.89
N ALA A 11 -0.91 13.14 77.80
CA ALA A 11 -2.07 14.06 77.72
C ALA A 11 -2.80 13.83 76.37
N ILE A 12 -4.07 13.52 76.53
CA ILE A 12 -5.07 13.49 75.46
C ILE A 12 -5.34 14.92 75.06
N MET A 13 -5.22 15.22 73.77
CA MET A 13 -5.91 16.37 73.18
C MET A 13 -6.47 15.98 71.81
N ALA A 14 -7.75 15.71 71.84
CA ALA A 14 -8.55 15.51 70.62
C ALA A 14 -8.64 16.81 69.86
N LEU A 15 -8.10 16.88 68.64
CA LEU A 15 -8.48 17.84 67.66
C LEU A 15 -9.02 17.10 66.45
N SER A 16 -10.30 17.22 66.24
CA SER A 16 -11.04 16.85 65.06
C SER A 16 -10.57 17.71 63.87
N LEU A 17 -9.81 17.10 62.99
CA LEU A 17 -9.55 17.63 61.65
C LEU A 17 -10.45 16.92 60.67
N THR A 18 -11.44 17.66 60.19
CA THR A 18 -12.27 17.38 59.04
C THR A 18 -11.40 17.00 57.86
N ALA A 19 -11.48 15.71 57.47
CA ALA A 19 -10.93 15.22 56.22
C ALA A 19 -11.71 15.82 55.08
N CYS A 20 -11.16 16.84 54.42
CA CYS A 20 -11.47 17.13 53.04
C CYS A 20 -10.95 15.97 52.21
N GLY A 21 -11.84 15.10 51.78
CA GLY A 21 -11.53 14.07 50.77
C GLY A 21 -11.25 14.77 49.46
N GLY A 22 -9.97 15.00 49.17
CA GLY A 22 -9.48 15.26 47.84
C GLY A 22 -9.60 13.94 47.09
N SER A 23 -10.64 13.81 46.23
CA SER A 23 -10.66 12.80 45.20
C SER A 23 -9.49 13.12 44.29
N GLU A 24 -8.45 12.26 44.25
CA GLU A 24 -7.50 12.29 43.17
C GLU A 24 -8.31 12.19 41.88
N PRO A 25 -8.08 13.04 40.87
CA PRO A 25 -8.69 12.87 39.56
C PRO A 25 -8.29 11.49 39.06
N ALA A 26 -9.26 10.71 38.66
CA ALA A 26 -9.02 9.45 37.96
C ALA A 26 -8.03 9.76 36.80
N PRO A 27 -7.02 8.89 36.54
CA PRO A 27 -6.15 9.07 35.41
C PRO A 27 -7.04 9.27 34.18
N ALA A 28 -6.75 10.31 33.42
CA ALA A 28 -7.40 10.50 32.12
C ALA A 28 -7.24 9.20 31.33
N PRO A 29 -8.27 8.73 30.61
CA PRO A 29 -8.11 7.57 29.74
C PRO A 29 -6.89 7.84 28.87
N GLU A 30 -5.95 6.90 28.83
CA GLU A 30 -4.84 6.91 27.88
C GLU A 30 -5.49 7.09 26.52
N ALA A 31 -5.04 8.10 25.76
CA ALA A 31 -5.48 8.28 24.38
C ALA A 31 -5.15 6.97 23.66
N GLU A 32 -6.17 6.29 23.15
CA GLU A 32 -5.97 5.12 22.30
C GLU A 32 -4.99 5.51 21.19
N ASP A 33 -3.96 4.72 21.00
CA ASP A 33 -3.04 4.91 19.87
C ASP A 33 -3.84 4.66 18.59
N LYS A 34 -4.14 5.76 17.90
CA LYS A 34 -4.93 5.73 16.66
C LYS A 34 -4.05 5.74 15.42
N THR A 35 -2.80 5.35 15.55
CA THR A 35 -1.88 5.21 14.43
C THR A 35 -2.28 4.01 13.57
N VAL A 36 -2.36 4.22 12.26
CA VAL A 36 -2.58 3.17 11.25
C VAL A 36 -1.36 3.09 10.36
N VAL A 37 -0.70 1.95 10.32
CA VAL A 37 0.51 1.72 9.52
C VAL A 37 0.12 1.15 8.15
N ILE A 38 0.53 1.84 7.08
CA ILE A 38 0.21 1.51 5.71
C ILE A 38 1.46 1.01 5.01
N GLY A 39 1.42 -0.21 4.47
CA GLY A 39 2.50 -0.77 3.64
C GLY A 39 2.45 -0.22 2.22
N VAL A 40 3.56 0.33 1.76
CA VAL A 40 3.69 0.94 0.43
C VAL A 40 4.97 0.49 -0.27
N ASP A 41 4.95 0.47 -1.60
CA ASP A 41 6.12 0.46 -2.48
C ASP A 41 6.39 1.91 -2.92
N ASP A 42 7.46 2.52 -2.41
CA ASP A 42 7.75 3.94 -2.66
C ASP A 42 8.35 4.21 -4.07
N THR A 43 8.19 3.25 -4.99
CA THR A 43 8.56 3.35 -6.40
C THR A 43 7.36 3.20 -7.36
N PHE A 44 6.13 3.09 -6.84
CA PHE A 44 4.93 2.83 -7.64
C PHE A 44 4.16 4.13 -7.99
N ALA A 45 4.77 4.98 -8.83
CA ALA A 45 4.12 6.22 -9.27
C ALA A 45 2.96 5.95 -10.25
N PRO A 46 1.86 6.72 -10.20
CA PRO A 46 1.61 7.86 -9.31
C PRO A 46 0.89 7.49 -8.01
N MET A 47 0.78 6.20 -7.64
CA MET A 47 0.02 5.74 -6.48
C MET A 47 0.74 6.07 -5.15
N GLY A 48 1.99 5.62 -5.00
CA GLY A 48 2.86 5.95 -3.89
C GLY A 48 4.32 5.94 -4.35
N PHE A 49 5.01 7.04 -4.25
CA PHE A 49 6.40 7.14 -4.73
C PHE A 49 7.13 8.29 -4.06
N ARG A 50 8.47 8.33 -4.23
CA ARG A 50 9.26 9.46 -3.77
C ARG A 50 9.41 10.49 -4.88
N ASP A 51 9.10 11.73 -4.53
CA ASP A 51 9.33 12.88 -5.43
C ASP A 51 10.81 13.27 -5.48
N GLU A 52 11.14 14.33 -6.23
CA GLU A 52 12.50 14.85 -6.36
C GLU A 52 13.11 15.35 -5.04
N ALA A 53 12.28 15.72 -4.06
CA ALA A 53 12.70 16.10 -2.71
C ALA A 53 12.92 14.90 -1.78
N GLY A 54 12.54 13.69 -2.23
CA GLY A 54 12.58 12.45 -1.46
C GLY A 54 11.36 12.26 -0.55
N GLU A 55 10.34 13.12 -0.68
CA GLU A 55 9.10 13.00 0.08
C GLU A 55 8.21 11.92 -0.52
N LEU A 56 7.51 11.17 0.34
CA LEU A 56 6.55 10.17 -0.10
C LEU A 56 5.24 10.86 -0.49
N VAL A 57 4.89 10.74 -1.77
CA VAL A 57 3.72 11.37 -2.37
C VAL A 57 2.97 10.37 -3.24
N GLY A 58 1.74 10.70 -3.63
CA GLY A 58 0.99 9.87 -4.58
C GLY A 58 -0.51 9.92 -4.35
N PHE A 59 -1.23 9.35 -5.29
CA PHE A 59 -2.69 9.28 -5.25
C PHE A 59 -3.19 8.53 -4.01
N ASP A 60 -2.63 7.35 -3.76
CA ASP A 60 -3.00 6.54 -2.60
C ASP A 60 -2.53 7.16 -1.28
N ILE A 61 -1.40 7.88 -1.31
CA ILE A 61 -0.90 8.62 -0.14
C ILE A 61 -1.88 9.74 0.24
N ASP A 62 -2.35 10.51 -0.75
CA ASP A 62 -3.33 11.58 -0.52
C ASP A 62 -4.69 11.02 -0.05
N LEU A 63 -5.15 9.92 -0.69
CA LEU A 63 -6.40 9.26 -0.28
C LEU A 63 -6.32 8.72 1.15
N ALA A 64 -5.22 8.08 1.51
CA ALA A 64 -5.03 7.52 2.84
C ALA A 64 -4.98 8.61 3.92
N ASN A 65 -4.28 9.71 3.66
CA ASN A 65 -4.24 10.85 4.57
C ASN A 65 -5.63 11.44 4.81
N GLU A 66 -6.41 11.63 3.74
CA GLU A 66 -7.77 12.20 3.84
C GLU A 66 -8.71 11.22 4.55
N LEU A 67 -8.78 9.96 4.10
CA LEU A 67 -9.68 8.96 4.63
C LEU A 67 -9.44 8.71 6.12
N LEU A 68 -8.20 8.40 6.48
CA LEU A 68 -7.84 8.10 7.86
C LEU A 68 -7.96 9.33 8.76
N GLY A 69 -7.63 10.52 8.23
CA GLY A 69 -7.83 11.79 8.93
C GLY A 69 -9.30 12.04 9.28
N ARG A 70 -10.26 11.74 8.37
CA ARG A 70 -11.70 11.84 8.62
C ARG A 70 -12.17 10.89 9.72
N LEU A 71 -11.61 9.69 9.76
CA LEU A 71 -11.88 8.69 10.79
C LEU A 71 -11.17 8.99 12.13
N GLY A 72 -10.30 10.00 12.16
CA GLY A 72 -9.54 10.42 13.33
C GLY A 72 -8.36 9.51 13.65
N TYR A 73 -7.84 8.79 12.65
CA TYR A 73 -6.60 8.03 12.70
C TYR A 73 -5.41 8.88 12.22
N GLU A 74 -4.21 8.50 12.68
CA GLU A 74 -2.93 9.06 12.21
C GLU A 74 -2.28 8.08 11.23
N PRO A 75 -2.23 8.37 9.91
CA PRO A 75 -1.59 7.49 8.93
C PRO A 75 -0.08 7.52 9.08
N LYS A 76 0.54 6.34 9.05
CA LYS A 76 1.99 6.17 9.01
C LYS A 76 2.36 5.26 7.87
N PHE A 77 3.12 5.75 6.91
CA PHE A 77 3.55 4.96 5.76
C PHE A 77 4.85 4.22 6.06
N GLN A 78 4.84 2.92 5.78
CA GLN A 78 5.99 2.04 5.90
C GLN A 78 6.34 1.46 4.54
N VAL A 79 7.55 1.78 4.06
CA VAL A 79 8.08 1.15 2.84
C VAL A 79 8.39 -0.30 3.12
N ILE A 80 7.87 -1.19 2.27
CA ILE A 80 8.03 -2.63 2.39
C ILE A 80 8.56 -3.24 1.09
N ASP A 81 9.16 -4.42 1.18
CA ASP A 81 9.35 -5.29 0.02
C ASP A 81 7.96 -5.77 -0.43
N TRP A 82 7.59 -5.45 -1.68
CA TRP A 82 6.27 -5.78 -2.20
C TRP A 82 5.96 -7.28 -2.18
N SER A 83 6.99 -8.11 -2.30
CA SER A 83 6.83 -9.56 -2.19
C SER A 83 6.45 -10.05 -0.80
N MET A 84 6.57 -9.19 0.23
CA MET A 84 6.27 -9.52 1.63
C MET A 84 4.97 -8.90 2.13
N LYS A 85 4.23 -8.16 1.29
CA LYS A 85 3.08 -7.34 1.68
C LYS A 85 2.02 -8.06 2.53
N GLU A 86 1.60 -9.26 2.11
CA GLU A 86 0.61 -10.03 2.87
C GLU A 86 1.21 -10.58 4.18
N THR A 87 2.50 -10.92 4.16
CA THR A 87 3.22 -11.39 5.37
C THR A 87 3.37 -10.26 6.39
N GLU A 88 3.71 -9.05 5.95
CA GLU A 88 3.79 -7.86 6.82
C GLU A 88 2.44 -7.54 7.44
N LEU A 89 1.36 -7.64 6.64
CA LEU A 89 -0.01 -7.45 7.11
C LEU A 89 -0.42 -8.51 8.14
N ASP A 90 -0.19 -9.79 7.86
CA ASP A 90 -0.58 -10.91 8.72
C ASP A 90 0.19 -10.88 10.06
N ASN A 91 1.46 -10.49 10.04
CA ASN A 91 2.30 -10.34 11.23
C ASN A 91 1.95 -9.08 12.06
N GLY A 92 1.11 -8.18 11.57
CA GLY A 92 0.76 -6.93 12.25
C GLY A 92 1.85 -5.87 12.22
N ASN A 93 2.81 -5.96 11.29
CA ASN A 93 3.83 -4.93 11.05
C ASN A 93 3.25 -3.73 10.30
N ILE A 94 2.20 -3.97 9.52
CA ILE A 94 1.36 -2.96 8.85
C ILE A 94 -0.11 -3.30 9.12
N ASP A 95 -1.00 -2.30 9.01
CA ASP A 95 -2.44 -2.46 9.20
C ASP A 95 -3.20 -2.50 7.88
N LEU A 96 -2.66 -1.84 6.86
CA LEU A 96 -3.23 -1.79 5.51
C LEU A 96 -2.15 -2.05 4.45
N ILE A 97 -2.56 -2.69 3.35
CA ILE A 97 -1.83 -2.67 2.08
C ILE A 97 -2.56 -1.69 1.17
N TRP A 98 -1.93 -0.54 0.87
CA TRP A 98 -2.56 0.49 0.05
C TRP A 98 -1.54 1.17 -0.86
N ASN A 99 -1.36 0.60 -2.05
CA ASN A 99 -0.45 1.12 -3.09
C ASN A 99 -0.74 0.46 -4.44
N GLY A 100 -1.89 0.80 -5.05
CA GLY A 100 -2.33 0.14 -6.28
C GLY A 100 -2.47 -1.37 -6.09
N TYR A 101 -3.10 -1.80 -4.98
CA TYR A 101 -3.17 -3.21 -4.63
C TYR A 101 -4.32 -3.90 -5.36
N THR A 102 -3.98 -4.63 -6.40
CA THR A 102 -4.94 -5.34 -7.25
C THR A 102 -5.70 -6.41 -6.49
N ILE A 103 -7.01 -6.40 -6.67
CA ILE A 103 -7.94 -7.42 -6.17
C ILE A 103 -7.83 -8.66 -7.04
N THR A 104 -7.17 -9.73 -6.55
CA THR A 104 -7.11 -11.03 -7.22
C THR A 104 -7.73 -12.12 -6.35
N GLU A 105 -8.16 -13.24 -6.97
CA GLU A 105 -8.73 -14.35 -6.19
C GLU A 105 -7.70 -14.96 -5.24
N SER A 106 -6.43 -15.04 -5.65
CA SER A 106 -5.35 -15.53 -4.80
C SER A 106 -5.11 -14.63 -3.57
N ARG A 107 -5.23 -13.31 -3.72
CA ARG A 107 -5.08 -12.35 -2.65
C ARG A 107 -6.30 -12.31 -1.73
N LYS A 108 -7.52 -12.51 -2.27
CA LYS A 108 -8.74 -12.64 -1.46
C LYS A 108 -8.71 -13.83 -0.49
N GLU A 109 -7.90 -14.84 -0.75
CA GLU A 109 -7.69 -15.93 0.20
C GLU A 109 -6.90 -15.47 1.45
N LYS A 110 -5.99 -14.49 1.28
CA LYS A 110 -5.06 -14.01 2.31
C LYS A 110 -5.58 -12.78 3.06
N VAL A 111 -6.22 -11.85 2.35
CA VAL A 111 -6.67 -10.56 2.90
C VAL A 111 -8.14 -10.31 2.56
N ASN A 112 -8.78 -9.39 3.28
CA ASN A 112 -10.02 -8.78 2.87
C ASN A 112 -9.73 -7.50 2.08
N PHE A 113 -10.64 -7.13 1.19
CA PHE A 113 -10.55 -5.92 0.39
C PHE A 113 -11.74 -5.00 0.67
N THR A 114 -11.52 -3.70 0.57
CA THR A 114 -12.59 -2.72 0.38
C THR A 114 -13.27 -2.95 -0.97
N GLN A 115 -14.30 -2.16 -1.27
CA GLN A 115 -14.75 -1.98 -2.65
C GLN A 115 -13.58 -1.55 -3.55
N ALA A 116 -13.69 -1.85 -4.85
CA ALA A 116 -12.75 -1.33 -5.83
C ALA A 116 -12.86 0.20 -5.93
N TYR A 117 -11.69 0.88 -6.00
CA TYR A 117 -11.67 2.34 -6.11
C TYR A 117 -11.07 2.85 -7.43
N LEU A 118 -10.32 2.01 -8.15
CA LEU A 118 -9.71 2.37 -9.43
C LEU A 118 -9.60 1.15 -10.36
N ASP A 119 -9.94 1.35 -11.64
CA ASP A 119 -9.70 0.38 -12.71
C ASP A 119 -8.24 0.43 -13.16
N ASN A 120 -7.69 -0.71 -13.55
CA ASN A 120 -6.35 -0.86 -14.11
C ASN A 120 -6.32 -1.96 -15.18
N LYS A 121 -5.17 -2.11 -15.84
CA LYS A 121 -4.86 -3.21 -16.77
C LYS A 121 -3.40 -3.59 -16.64
N GLN A 122 -3.10 -4.84 -16.94
CA GLN A 122 -1.74 -5.30 -17.11
C GLN A 122 -1.34 -5.18 -18.59
N ILE A 123 -0.60 -4.13 -18.94
CA ILE A 123 -0.22 -3.80 -20.32
C ILE A 123 1.20 -4.28 -20.63
N ILE A 124 1.49 -4.38 -21.92
CA ILE A 124 2.80 -4.76 -22.44
C ILE A 124 3.49 -3.49 -23.00
N VAL A 125 4.67 -3.20 -22.48
CA VAL A 125 5.50 -2.08 -22.91
C VAL A 125 6.83 -2.58 -23.44
N THR A 126 7.26 -2.05 -24.57
CA THR A 126 8.57 -2.32 -25.19
C THR A 126 9.26 -1.00 -25.54
N MET A 127 10.53 -1.05 -25.92
CA MET A 127 11.17 0.07 -26.56
C MET A 127 10.54 0.36 -27.95
N ALA A 128 10.54 1.61 -28.37
CA ALA A 128 9.85 2.05 -29.61
C ALA A 128 10.36 1.36 -30.87
N ASP A 129 11.64 1.01 -30.89
CA ASP A 129 12.31 0.34 -32.03
C ASP A 129 12.19 -1.22 -31.99
N SER A 130 11.53 -1.77 -30.96
CA SER A 130 11.30 -3.20 -30.83
C SER A 130 10.43 -3.75 -31.96
N ASP A 131 10.72 -4.94 -32.44
CA ASP A 131 9.93 -5.68 -33.43
C ASP A 131 8.66 -6.35 -32.83
N ILE A 132 8.53 -6.40 -31.51
CA ILE A 132 7.36 -6.92 -30.81
C ILE A 132 6.15 -6.01 -31.07
N ALA A 133 5.10 -6.52 -31.70
CA ALA A 133 3.89 -5.79 -32.02
C ALA A 133 2.62 -6.41 -31.42
N THR A 134 2.65 -7.70 -31.12
CA THR A 134 1.55 -8.50 -30.57
C THR A 134 2.01 -9.32 -29.38
N LYS A 135 1.07 -9.84 -28.59
CA LYS A 135 1.37 -10.77 -27.50
C LYS A 135 2.08 -12.03 -27.98
N ALA A 136 1.76 -12.50 -29.20
CA ALA A 136 2.40 -13.68 -29.79
C ALA A 136 3.90 -13.48 -30.07
N ASP A 137 4.33 -12.24 -30.30
CA ASP A 137 5.75 -11.91 -30.56
C ASP A 137 6.62 -12.01 -29.28
N LEU A 138 6.01 -12.19 -28.11
CA LEU A 138 6.72 -12.46 -26.86
C LEU A 138 7.36 -13.87 -26.84
N ALA A 139 7.04 -14.74 -27.79
CA ALA A 139 7.62 -16.08 -27.88
C ALA A 139 9.15 -16.00 -28.03
N GLY A 140 9.88 -16.66 -27.11
CA GLY A 140 11.34 -16.63 -27.01
C GLY A 140 11.93 -15.33 -26.47
N LYS A 141 11.10 -14.37 -26.08
CA LYS A 141 11.53 -13.08 -25.52
C LYS A 141 11.64 -13.11 -24.01
N THR A 142 12.49 -12.25 -23.47
CA THR A 142 12.62 -12.02 -22.03
C THR A 142 11.63 -10.93 -21.62
N VAL A 143 10.67 -11.28 -20.75
CA VAL A 143 9.65 -10.36 -20.26
C VAL A 143 9.93 -10.06 -18.80
N ALA A 144 10.03 -8.79 -18.44
CA ALA A 144 10.24 -8.31 -17.08
C ALA A 144 8.89 -8.06 -16.37
N VAL A 145 8.84 -8.33 -15.08
CA VAL A 145 7.72 -8.00 -14.18
C VAL A 145 8.25 -7.67 -12.79
N GLN A 146 7.47 -6.99 -11.97
CA GLN A 146 7.76 -6.92 -10.54
C GLN A 146 7.43 -8.27 -9.87
N LYS A 147 8.24 -8.67 -8.92
CA LYS A 147 8.07 -9.90 -8.13
C LYS A 147 6.78 -9.87 -7.30
N GLU A 148 6.06 -10.99 -7.29
CA GLU A 148 4.77 -11.14 -6.57
C GLU A 148 3.74 -10.05 -6.91
N SER A 149 3.84 -9.47 -8.13
CA SER A 149 2.87 -8.51 -8.67
C SER A 149 1.69 -9.21 -9.33
N SER A 150 0.59 -8.46 -9.56
CA SER A 150 -0.51 -8.91 -10.41
C SER A 150 -0.08 -9.09 -11.87
N ALA A 151 0.93 -8.35 -12.34
CA ALA A 151 1.54 -8.56 -13.66
C ALA A 151 2.11 -9.97 -13.80
N TYR A 152 2.87 -10.43 -12.80
CA TYR A 152 3.38 -11.79 -12.77
C TYR A 152 2.25 -12.82 -12.78
N GLU A 153 1.24 -12.65 -11.91
CA GLU A 153 0.07 -13.54 -11.85
C GLU A 153 -0.66 -13.59 -13.21
N ALA A 154 -0.89 -12.43 -13.85
CA ALA A 154 -1.59 -12.34 -15.12
C ALA A 154 -0.84 -13.03 -16.27
N VAL A 155 0.48 -12.83 -16.35
CA VAL A 155 1.32 -13.55 -17.34
C VAL A 155 1.27 -15.04 -17.11
N MET A 156 1.44 -15.51 -15.87
CA MET A 156 1.44 -16.94 -15.55
C MET A 156 0.06 -17.59 -15.71
N ALA A 157 -1.03 -16.84 -15.54
CA ALA A 157 -2.38 -17.31 -15.82
C ALA A 157 -2.62 -17.55 -17.32
N ASP A 158 -1.96 -16.80 -18.22
CA ASP A 158 -1.91 -17.09 -19.66
C ASP A 158 -0.82 -18.15 -19.95
N ALA A 159 -1.10 -19.40 -19.54
CA ALA A 159 -0.14 -20.48 -19.63
C ALA A 159 0.40 -20.72 -21.06
N ALA A 160 -0.39 -20.37 -22.08
CA ALA A 160 0.03 -20.50 -23.48
C ALA A 160 1.13 -19.50 -23.82
N THR A 161 0.99 -18.26 -23.38
CA THR A 161 2.02 -17.22 -23.56
C THR A 161 3.23 -17.49 -22.66
N ALA A 162 3.01 -17.76 -21.36
CA ALA A 162 4.07 -18.00 -20.39
C ALA A 162 5.04 -19.12 -20.85
N ALA A 163 4.49 -20.25 -21.32
CA ALA A 163 5.30 -21.39 -21.79
C ALA A 163 6.19 -21.08 -22.99
N THR A 164 5.93 -20.00 -23.73
CA THR A 164 6.72 -19.57 -24.90
C THR A 164 7.79 -18.55 -24.58
N LEU A 165 7.76 -17.93 -23.41
CA LEU A 165 8.76 -16.94 -22.98
C LEU A 165 10.16 -17.57 -22.85
N ALA A 166 11.19 -16.75 -22.96
CA ALA A 166 12.54 -17.19 -22.64
C ALA A 166 12.60 -17.65 -21.17
N GLY A 167 12.96 -18.93 -20.96
CA GLY A 167 12.94 -19.53 -19.62
C GLY A 167 11.60 -20.08 -19.15
N GLY A 168 10.50 -19.85 -19.86
CA GLY A 168 9.17 -20.37 -19.54
C GLY A 168 8.40 -19.57 -18.48
N GLU A 169 8.96 -18.44 -18.03
CA GLU A 169 8.36 -17.51 -17.07
C GLU A 169 8.97 -16.11 -17.20
N PRO A 170 8.30 -15.05 -16.71
CA PRO A 170 8.89 -13.71 -16.70
C PRO A 170 10.07 -13.59 -15.72
N VAL A 171 11.01 -12.71 -16.06
CA VAL A 171 12.09 -12.32 -15.14
C VAL A 171 11.53 -11.34 -14.11
N GLN A 172 11.78 -11.63 -12.84
CA GLN A 172 11.22 -10.89 -11.72
C GLN A 172 12.24 -9.90 -11.14
N PHE A 173 11.78 -8.67 -10.89
CA PHE A 173 12.53 -7.59 -10.27
C PHE A 173 11.88 -7.16 -8.95
N ASP A 174 12.64 -6.62 -8.03
CA ASP A 174 12.09 -6.15 -6.75
C ASP A 174 11.17 -4.95 -6.96
N THR A 175 11.48 -4.06 -7.91
CA THR A 175 10.68 -2.89 -8.25
C THR A 175 10.31 -2.82 -9.73
N ASN A 176 9.20 -2.15 -10.06
CA ASN A 176 8.86 -1.84 -11.45
C ASN A 176 9.89 -0.92 -12.10
N THR A 177 10.52 -0.03 -11.32
CA THR A 177 11.59 0.84 -11.82
C THR A 177 12.79 0.03 -12.33
N ASP A 178 13.21 -1.00 -11.59
CA ASP A 178 14.29 -1.88 -12.02
C ASP A 178 13.93 -2.68 -13.28
N ALA A 179 12.67 -3.14 -13.36
CA ALA A 179 12.16 -3.83 -14.55
C ALA A 179 12.16 -2.92 -15.80
N PHE A 180 11.74 -1.65 -15.66
CA PHE A 180 11.84 -0.66 -16.75
C PHE A 180 13.29 -0.40 -17.17
N MET A 181 14.19 -0.19 -16.20
CA MET A 181 15.61 0.03 -16.48
C MET A 181 16.26 -1.19 -17.18
N ASP A 182 15.78 -2.38 -16.91
CA ASP A 182 16.25 -3.60 -17.58
C ASP A 182 15.83 -3.65 -19.05
N VAL A 183 14.61 -3.23 -19.37
CA VAL A 183 14.12 -3.10 -20.74
C VAL A 183 14.86 -1.97 -21.48
N GLU A 184 15.05 -0.81 -20.85
CA GLU A 184 15.80 0.31 -21.41
C GLU A 184 17.26 -0.05 -21.74
N ALA A 185 17.85 -0.92 -20.94
CA ALA A 185 19.20 -1.44 -21.16
C ALA A 185 19.27 -2.58 -22.21
N GLY A 186 18.13 -2.99 -22.77
CA GLY A 186 18.02 -4.05 -23.77
C GLY A 186 18.34 -5.46 -23.21
N ARG A 187 18.24 -5.67 -21.90
CA ARG A 187 18.42 -7.00 -21.29
C ARG A 187 17.11 -7.77 -21.24
N SER A 188 16.01 -7.09 -20.98
CA SER A 188 14.65 -7.60 -21.21
C SER A 188 14.08 -6.99 -22.48
N ASP A 189 13.27 -7.75 -23.22
CA ASP A 189 12.65 -7.32 -24.50
C ASP A 189 11.36 -6.53 -24.29
N ALA A 190 10.65 -6.80 -23.17
CA ALA A 190 9.39 -6.17 -22.82
C ALA A 190 9.19 -6.17 -21.28
N ILE A 191 8.30 -5.30 -20.80
CA ILE A 191 7.77 -5.34 -19.44
C ILE A 191 6.26 -5.53 -19.49
N VAL A 192 5.71 -6.36 -18.58
CA VAL A 192 4.29 -6.38 -18.27
C VAL A 192 4.09 -5.68 -16.94
N VAL A 193 3.19 -4.71 -16.93
CA VAL A 193 3.08 -3.75 -15.84
C VAL A 193 1.72 -3.07 -15.83
N ASP A 194 1.34 -2.53 -14.69
CA ASP A 194 0.14 -1.72 -14.50
C ASP A 194 0.10 -0.53 -15.47
N GLU A 195 -1.02 -0.36 -16.19
CA GLU A 195 -1.21 0.73 -17.13
C GLU A 195 -1.04 2.09 -16.47
N VAL A 196 -1.57 2.23 -15.26
CA VAL A 196 -1.49 3.46 -14.46
C VAL A 196 -0.03 3.89 -14.26
N LEU A 197 0.82 2.97 -13.82
CA LEU A 197 2.24 3.20 -13.62
C LEU A 197 2.98 3.41 -14.95
N ALA A 198 2.73 2.56 -15.92
CA ALA A 198 3.40 2.65 -17.23
C ALA A 198 3.17 4.00 -17.91
N ARG A 199 1.92 4.49 -17.92
CA ARG A 199 1.58 5.80 -18.51
C ARG A 199 2.34 6.94 -17.84
N TYR A 200 2.45 6.90 -16.50
CA TYR A 200 3.20 7.89 -15.74
C TYR A 200 4.68 7.89 -16.13
N TYR A 201 5.32 6.73 -16.14
CA TYR A 201 6.74 6.61 -16.48
C TYR A 201 7.04 6.95 -17.93
N ILE A 202 6.23 6.50 -18.87
CA ILE A 202 6.38 6.79 -20.30
C ILE A 202 6.32 8.30 -20.54
N LYS A 203 5.36 8.98 -19.93
CA LYS A 203 5.24 10.44 -20.02
C LYS A 203 6.45 11.17 -19.43
N LEU A 204 6.94 10.71 -18.26
CA LEU A 204 8.09 11.34 -17.59
C LEU A 204 9.39 11.15 -18.37
N ARG A 205 9.59 9.96 -18.99
CA ARG A 205 10.83 9.56 -19.64
C ARG A 205 10.89 9.86 -21.13
N GLY A 206 9.75 10.18 -21.77
CA GLY A 206 9.59 10.49 -23.19
C GLY A 206 8.79 9.42 -23.93
N GLU A 207 7.61 9.79 -24.37
CA GLU A 207 6.64 8.90 -25.04
C GLU A 207 7.22 8.25 -26.31
N GLU A 208 8.09 8.94 -27.00
CA GLU A 208 8.73 8.47 -28.24
C GLU A 208 9.72 7.32 -28.02
N GLN A 209 10.13 7.04 -26.77
CA GLN A 209 11.08 5.98 -26.47
C GLN A 209 10.41 4.61 -26.29
N TYR A 210 9.09 4.60 -26.07
CA TYR A 210 8.35 3.39 -25.74
C TYR A 210 7.22 3.10 -26.72
N LYS A 211 6.83 1.84 -26.74
CA LYS A 211 5.65 1.36 -27.45
C LYS A 211 4.80 0.55 -26.48
N VAL A 212 3.54 0.95 -26.32
CA VAL A 212 2.52 0.17 -25.63
C VAL A 212 1.80 -0.68 -26.67
N LEU A 213 1.70 -1.99 -26.44
CA LEU A 213 0.99 -2.88 -27.35
C LEU A 213 -0.53 -2.67 -27.23
N ALA A 214 -1.26 -3.01 -28.29
CA ALA A 214 -2.72 -2.98 -28.27
C ALA A 214 -3.34 -4.14 -27.48
N GLU A 215 -2.61 -5.25 -27.36
CA GLU A 215 -2.98 -6.42 -26.56
C GLU A 215 -2.43 -6.27 -25.15
N ASP A 216 -3.16 -6.80 -24.18
CA ASP A 216 -2.83 -6.75 -22.74
C ASP A 216 -3.03 -8.11 -22.06
N PHE A 217 -2.74 -8.20 -20.77
CA PHE A 217 -2.97 -9.39 -19.95
C PHE A 217 -4.23 -9.29 -19.09
N GLY A 218 -5.12 -8.35 -19.39
CA GLY A 218 -6.44 -8.22 -18.81
C GLY A 218 -6.62 -7.00 -17.91
N SER A 219 -7.91 -6.71 -17.68
CA SER A 219 -8.34 -5.65 -16.77
C SER A 219 -8.38 -6.15 -15.34
N GLU A 220 -8.11 -5.25 -14.42
CA GLU A 220 -8.14 -5.49 -12.99
C GLU A 220 -8.61 -4.26 -12.23
N GLU A 221 -8.81 -4.37 -10.92
CA GLU A 221 -9.28 -3.30 -10.05
C GLU A 221 -8.38 -3.21 -8.82
N TYR A 222 -8.17 -2.00 -8.31
CA TYR A 222 -7.47 -1.76 -7.06
C TYR A 222 -8.44 -1.66 -5.89
N GLY A 223 -8.04 -2.22 -4.76
CA GLY A 223 -8.71 -2.10 -3.46
C GLY A 223 -7.70 -1.94 -2.33
N ILE A 224 -8.18 -1.59 -1.15
CA ILE A 224 -7.35 -1.52 0.06
C ILE A 224 -7.38 -2.88 0.73
N GLY A 225 -6.20 -3.45 1.00
CA GLY A 225 -6.05 -4.74 1.68
C GLY A 225 -6.06 -4.57 3.20
N VAL A 226 -6.88 -5.37 3.88
CA VAL A 226 -7.06 -5.38 5.34
C VAL A 226 -6.92 -6.81 5.86
N ARG A 227 -6.38 -7.02 7.06
CA ARG A 227 -6.29 -8.36 7.67
C ARG A 227 -7.67 -9.04 7.72
N LYS A 228 -7.68 -10.36 7.54
CA LYS A 228 -8.90 -11.17 7.59
C LYS A 228 -9.72 -11.00 8.89
N ALA A 229 -9.03 -10.78 10.01
CA ALA A 229 -9.66 -10.63 11.32
C ALA A 229 -10.29 -9.23 11.53
N ASP A 230 -9.84 -8.20 10.81
CA ASP A 230 -10.16 -6.80 11.09
C ASP A 230 -11.41 -6.34 10.31
N THR A 231 -12.49 -7.10 10.44
CA THR A 231 -13.72 -6.88 9.67
C THR A 231 -14.46 -5.58 10.02
N GLU A 232 -14.36 -5.11 11.28
CA GLU A 232 -14.96 -3.84 11.73
C GLU A 232 -14.18 -2.67 11.12
N PHE A 233 -12.84 -2.72 11.15
CA PHE A 233 -11.99 -1.71 10.55
C PHE A 233 -12.15 -1.64 9.02
N LEU A 234 -12.27 -2.81 8.37
CA LEU A 234 -12.62 -2.86 6.94
C LEU A 234 -13.93 -2.11 6.64
N ALA A 235 -14.97 -2.40 7.43
CA ALA A 235 -16.29 -1.76 7.21
C ALA A 235 -16.23 -0.24 7.43
N GLU A 236 -15.43 0.24 8.38
CA GLU A 236 -15.22 1.65 8.67
C GLU A 236 -14.51 2.36 7.49
N ILE A 237 -13.41 1.77 6.99
CA ILE A 237 -12.67 2.29 5.83
C ILE A 237 -13.54 2.28 4.56
N ASP A 238 -14.26 1.19 4.31
CA ASP A 238 -15.08 1.05 3.10
C ASP A 238 -16.25 2.04 3.10
N ALA A 239 -16.85 2.30 4.26
CA ALA A 239 -17.88 3.30 4.42
C ALA A 239 -17.35 4.73 4.17
N GLU A 240 -16.19 5.08 4.72
CA GLU A 240 -15.59 6.40 4.51
C GLU A 240 -15.13 6.60 3.06
N LEU A 241 -14.58 5.56 2.43
CA LEU A 241 -14.25 5.59 0.99
C LEU A 241 -15.50 5.89 0.15
N THR A 242 -16.65 5.28 0.51
CA THR A 242 -17.94 5.56 -0.13
C THR A 242 -18.36 7.02 0.06
N GLU A 243 -18.20 7.57 1.26
CA GLU A 243 -18.52 8.99 1.53
C GLU A 243 -17.63 9.94 0.73
N MET A 244 -16.31 9.65 0.63
CA MET A 244 -15.39 10.44 -0.19
C MET A 244 -15.72 10.41 -1.68
N ILE A 245 -16.24 9.29 -2.18
CA ILE A 245 -16.73 9.18 -3.57
C ILE A 245 -18.00 10.02 -3.73
N ASN A 246 -18.94 9.94 -2.78
CA ASN A 246 -20.23 10.64 -2.84
C ASN A 246 -20.10 12.16 -2.71
N ASP A 247 -19.19 12.65 -1.89
CA ASP A 247 -18.99 14.08 -1.64
C ASP A 247 -18.04 14.75 -2.65
N GLY A 248 -17.42 13.97 -3.54
CA GLY A 248 -16.54 14.45 -4.61
C GLY A 248 -15.07 14.60 -4.22
N THR A 249 -14.70 14.34 -2.98
CA THR A 249 -13.31 14.44 -2.51
C THR A 249 -12.41 13.43 -3.23
N PHE A 250 -12.93 12.22 -3.46
CA PHE A 250 -12.22 11.22 -4.26
C PHE A 250 -11.86 11.74 -5.66
N ASP A 251 -12.82 12.33 -6.36
CA ASP A 251 -12.61 12.87 -7.71
C ASP A 251 -11.67 14.08 -7.70
N GLU A 252 -11.70 14.92 -6.67
CA GLU A 252 -10.76 16.02 -6.50
C GLU A 252 -9.33 15.50 -6.36
N ILE A 253 -9.10 14.52 -5.49
CA ILE A 253 -7.80 13.90 -5.30
C ILE A 253 -7.34 13.20 -6.59
N LYS A 254 -8.22 12.42 -7.22
CA LYS A 254 -7.95 11.76 -8.50
C LYS A 254 -7.57 12.75 -9.59
N GLY A 255 -8.27 13.88 -9.66
CA GLY A 255 -7.98 14.93 -10.62
C GLY A 255 -6.60 15.54 -10.49
N ARG A 256 -6.01 15.60 -9.29
CA ARG A 256 -4.65 16.09 -9.09
C ARG A 256 -3.59 15.17 -9.72
N TRP A 257 -3.83 13.87 -9.73
CA TRP A 257 -2.85 12.87 -10.15
C TRP A 257 -3.04 12.38 -11.59
N PHE A 258 -4.28 12.38 -12.11
CA PHE A 258 -4.61 11.77 -13.41
C PHE A 258 -5.10 12.75 -14.48
N SER A 259 -5.44 13.99 -14.16
CA SER A 259 -5.91 14.96 -15.17
C SER A 259 -4.83 15.42 -16.17
N ALA A 260 -3.59 15.04 -15.95
CA ALA A 260 -2.45 15.37 -16.80
C ALA A 260 -1.88 14.15 -17.57
N GLN A 261 -2.55 12.99 -17.52
CA GLN A 261 -2.17 11.76 -18.24
C GLN A 261 -2.79 11.70 -19.63
#